data_e753fc56bcbd961565ea489ad10845f7
#
_entry.id   e753fc56bcbd961565ea489ad10845f7
#
_cell.length_a   1.000
_cell.length_b   1.000
_cell.length_c   1.000
_cell.angle_alpha   90.00
_cell.angle_beta   90.00
_cell.angle_gamma   90.00
#
_symmetry.space_group_name_H-M   'P 1'
#
loop_
_entity.id
_entity.type
_entity.pdbx_description
1 polymer ?
#
loop_
_entity_poly.entity_id
_entity_poly.type
_entity_poly.pdbx_seq_one_letter_code
_entity_poly.pdbx_strand_id
1 'polypeptide(L)'
;PDNPEDAASAGLVSGKESVIDRSIQDAYIHAIRRAKNFIYIENQYFLGSCASWDSDKNCGASHLIPVELALKVASKIEAGERFSVYVVVPMWPEGVPESGSVQAILDWMHKTMEMMYKIISQALQAKGLDDESPRDYLTFFCLGNREMRIGDEYIPPDSPEEDSDYKLAQDNRRFMIYVHSKMMIGMYYEVF
;
A
#
# COMPACT_ATOMS: atom_id res chain seq x y z
N PRO A 1 3.29 8.85 -26.80
CA PRO A 1 3.54 7.66 -27.63
C PRO A 1 3.88 6.46 -26.73
N ASP A 2 3.32 5.30 -27.06
CA ASP A 2 3.41 4.09 -26.24
C ASP A 2 4.66 3.24 -26.57
N ASN A 3 5.41 3.65 -27.58
CA ASN A 3 6.67 3.01 -27.93
C ASN A 3 7.80 4.01 -28.24
N PRO A 4 9.06 3.61 -28.11
CA PRO A 4 10.22 4.46 -28.35
C PRO A 4 10.36 4.96 -29.79
N GLU A 5 9.93 4.16 -30.76
CA GLU A 5 10.02 4.50 -32.19
C GLU A 5 9.06 5.65 -32.54
N ASP A 6 7.83 5.60 -32.00
CA ASP A 6 6.85 6.68 -32.17
C ASP A 6 7.32 7.96 -31.46
N ALA A 7 7.95 7.83 -30.31
CA ALA A 7 8.54 8.97 -29.60
C ALA A 7 9.67 9.59 -30.41
N ALA A 8 10.57 8.79 -30.94
CA ALA A 8 11.68 9.25 -31.79
C ALA A 8 11.18 9.92 -33.07
N SER A 9 10.16 9.36 -33.75
CA SER A 9 9.54 9.92 -34.93
C SER A 9 8.86 11.27 -34.68
N ALA A 10 8.36 11.48 -33.45
CA ALA A 10 7.82 12.74 -32.97
C ALA A 10 8.88 13.75 -32.46
N GLY A 11 10.17 13.45 -32.61
CA GLY A 11 11.27 14.28 -32.13
C GLY A 11 11.46 14.27 -30.61
N LEU A 12 10.83 13.34 -29.91
CA LEU A 12 10.98 13.16 -28.46
C LEU A 12 12.14 12.20 -28.19
N VAL A 13 13.30 12.74 -27.85
CA VAL A 13 14.49 11.93 -27.55
C VAL A 13 14.57 11.70 -26.03
N SER A 14 14.45 10.44 -25.62
CA SER A 14 14.83 10.04 -24.27
C SER A 14 16.35 9.83 -24.24
N GLY A 15 17.06 10.48 -23.31
CA GLY A 15 18.47 10.22 -23.07
C GLY A 15 18.77 8.84 -22.45
N LYS A 16 17.73 8.02 -22.26
CA LYS A 16 17.81 6.66 -21.69
C LYS A 16 17.56 5.65 -22.79
N GLU A 17 18.41 4.66 -22.89
CA GLU A 17 18.27 3.55 -23.85
C GLU A 17 17.23 2.50 -23.43
N SER A 18 16.47 2.76 -22.35
CA SER A 18 15.49 1.82 -21.82
C SER A 18 14.10 2.07 -22.39
N VAL A 19 13.44 1.02 -22.87
CA VAL A 19 12.05 1.03 -23.36
C VAL A 19 11.08 1.32 -22.22
N ILE A 20 11.38 0.87 -21.00
CA ILE A 20 10.58 1.06 -19.79
C ILE A 20 11.46 1.73 -18.74
N ASP A 21 11.04 2.89 -18.23
CA ASP A 21 11.72 3.52 -17.10
C ASP A 21 11.29 2.85 -15.78
N ARG A 22 12.21 2.12 -15.16
CA ARG A 22 12.03 1.45 -13.87
C ARG A 22 12.80 2.14 -12.73
N SER A 23 13.31 3.32 -12.94
CA SER A 23 14.21 3.99 -11.98
C SER A 23 13.60 4.14 -10.60
N ILE A 24 12.30 4.46 -10.50
CA ILE A 24 11.58 4.56 -9.21
C ILE A 24 11.48 3.19 -8.54
N GLN A 25 11.04 2.16 -9.28
CA GLN A 25 10.98 0.79 -8.74
C GLN A 25 12.33 0.33 -8.24
N ASP A 26 13.39 0.51 -9.03
CA ASP A 26 14.73 0.05 -8.70
C ASP A 26 15.28 0.80 -7.47
N ALA A 27 14.99 2.11 -7.33
CA ALA A 27 15.32 2.89 -6.15
C ALA A 27 14.60 2.36 -4.89
N TYR A 28 13.30 2.06 -4.99
CA TYR A 28 12.53 1.46 -3.90
C TYR A 28 13.09 0.10 -3.49
N ILE A 29 13.34 -0.80 -4.45
CA ILE A 29 13.91 -2.13 -4.19
C ILE A 29 15.27 -2.01 -3.51
N HIS A 30 16.13 -1.11 -4.00
CA HIS A 30 17.43 -0.87 -3.39
C HIS A 30 17.30 -0.38 -1.94
N ALA A 31 16.41 0.56 -1.68
CA ALA A 31 16.14 1.08 -0.35
C ALA A 31 15.56 -0.02 0.58
N ILE A 32 14.57 -0.80 0.12
CA ILE A 32 13.96 -1.90 0.88
C ILE A 32 15.03 -2.91 1.32
N ARG A 33 15.88 -3.35 0.40
CA ARG A 33 16.92 -4.34 0.68
C ARG A 33 17.94 -3.85 1.71
N ARG A 34 18.24 -2.55 1.75
CA ARG A 34 19.19 -1.94 2.68
C ARG A 34 18.61 -1.56 4.03
N ALA A 35 17.30 -1.47 4.16
CA ALA A 35 16.65 -1.12 5.42
C ALA A 35 17.02 -2.12 6.53
N LYS A 36 17.28 -1.64 7.74
CA LYS A 36 17.78 -2.42 8.89
C LYS A 36 16.67 -2.84 9.85
N ASN A 37 15.88 -1.88 10.33
CA ASN A 37 14.97 -2.08 11.45
C ASN A 37 13.51 -1.92 11.07
N PHE A 38 13.17 -0.93 10.24
CA PHE A 38 11.80 -0.71 9.79
C PHE A 38 11.73 0.01 8.45
N ILE A 39 10.56 -0.05 7.84
CA ILE A 39 10.13 0.78 6.72
C ILE A 39 8.75 1.37 7.05
N TYR A 40 8.60 2.67 6.81
CA TYR A 40 7.33 3.39 6.83
C TYR A 40 6.99 3.85 5.42
N ILE A 41 5.77 3.56 4.98
CA ILE A 41 5.24 3.99 3.69
C ILE A 41 3.96 4.78 3.91
N GLU A 42 3.83 5.88 3.21
CA GLU A 42 2.59 6.66 3.14
C GLU A 42 2.25 6.89 1.67
N ASN A 43 1.19 6.24 1.20
CA ASN A 43 0.88 6.20 -0.22
C ASN A 43 -0.62 6.27 -0.47
N GLN A 44 -1.00 7.00 -1.51
CA GLN A 44 -2.39 7.06 -1.98
C GLN A 44 -2.93 5.70 -2.38
N TYR A 45 -2.14 4.89 -3.07
CA TYR A 45 -2.45 3.51 -3.44
C TYR A 45 -1.32 2.60 -2.99
N PHE A 46 -1.66 1.40 -2.58
CA PHE A 46 -0.67 0.37 -2.27
C PHE A 46 -1.11 -0.95 -2.91
N LEU A 47 -0.79 -1.11 -4.17
CA LEU A 47 -1.07 -2.31 -4.96
C LEU A 47 0.09 -2.59 -5.90
N GLY A 48 0.35 -3.84 -6.20
CA GLY A 48 1.43 -4.23 -7.10
C GLY A 48 1.76 -5.71 -7.01
N SER A 49 2.74 -6.15 -7.79
CA SER A 49 3.21 -7.54 -7.83
C SER A 49 2.11 -8.55 -8.21
N CYS A 50 1.23 -8.16 -9.14
CA CYS A 50 0.06 -8.95 -9.52
C CYS A 50 0.42 -10.37 -10.02
N ALA A 51 1.61 -10.58 -10.58
CA ALA A 51 2.09 -11.90 -10.97
C ALA A 51 2.18 -12.89 -9.80
N SER A 52 2.29 -12.39 -8.56
CA SER A 52 2.35 -13.17 -7.33
C SER A 52 1.00 -13.35 -6.64
N TRP A 53 -0.07 -12.76 -7.14
CA TRP A 53 -1.42 -12.94 -6.61
C TRP A 53 -1.98 -14.31 -6.97
N ASP A 54 -3.01 -14.76 -6.28
CA ASP A 54 -3.70 -16.01 -6.59
C ASP A 54 -4.59 -15.88 -7.84
N SER A 55 -5.13 -14.69 -8.12
CA SER A 55 -5.93 -14.34 -9.31
C SER A 55 -5.47 -13.02 -9.94
N ASP A 56 -6.02 -12.63 -11.09
CA ASP A 56 -5.78 -11.36 -11.81
C ASP A 56 -4.30 -11.04 -12.08
N LYS A 57 -3.50 -12.07 -12.31
CA LYS A 57 -2.04 -11.96 -12.48
C LYS A 57 -1.59 -11.03 -13.61
N ASN A 58 -2.49 -10.69 -14.53
CA ASN A 58 -2.24 -9.88 -15.71
C ASN A 58 -2.96 -8.52 -15.70
N CYS A 59 -3.38 -8.03 -14.53
CA CYS A 59 -4.10 -6.75 -14.41
C CYS A 59 -3.24 -5.51 -14.71
N GLY A 60 -1.92 -5.68 -14.93
CA GLY A 60 -0.98 -4.59 -15.22
C GLY A 60 -0.27 -4.00 -14.00
N ALA A 61 -0.65 -4.35 -12.76
CA ALA A 61 0.04 -3.94 -11.55
C ALA A 61 1.33 -4.76 -11.32
N SER A 62 2.29 -4.64 -12.25
CA SER A 62 3.40 -5.59 -12.38
C SER A 62 4.67 -5.21 -11.60
N HIS A 63 4.75 -3.99 -11.02
CA HIS A 63 5.94 -3.59 -10.27
C HIS A 63 6.15 -4.46 -9.01
N LEU A 64 7.40 -4.55 -8.56
CA LEU A 64 7.81 -5.56 -7.57
C LEU A 64 7.86 -5.04 -6.12
N ILE A 65 7.50 -3.79 -5.86
CA ILE A 65 7.66 -3.17 -4.53
C ILE A 65 6.97 -3.97 -3.41
N PRO A 66 5.69 -4.39 -3.52
CA PRO A 66 5.04 -5.15 -2.45
C PRO A 66 5.68 -6.51 -2.18
N VAL A 67 6.03 -7.26 -3.21
CA VAL A 67 6.68 -8.57 -3.02
C VAL A 67 8.08 -8.43 -2.43
N GLU A 68 8.86 -7.42 -2.81
CA GLU A 68 10.18 -7.15 -2.21
C GLU A 68 10.07 -6.78 -0.72
N LEU A 69 9.03 -6.04 -0.32
CA LEU A 69 8.76 -5.77 1.10
C LEU A 69 8.44 -7.06 1.86
N ALA A 70 7.56 -7.90 1.33
CA ALA A 70 7.21 -9.17 1.97
C ALA A 70 8.42 -10.10 2.08
N LEU A 71 9.24 -10.22 1.01
CA LEU A 71 10.48 -11.00 1.02
C LEU A 71 11.52 -10.44 2.00
N LYS A 72 11.60 -9.11 2.14
CA LYS A 72 12.46 -8.48 3.15
C LYS A 72 12.05 -8.89 4.56
N VAL A 73 10.76 -8.85 4.87
CA VAL A 73 10.24 -9.31 6.17
C VAL A 73 10.54 -10.79 6.37
N ALA A 74 10.25 -11.64 5.38
CA ALA A 74 10.53 -13.06 5.45
C ALA A 74 12.01 -13.36 5.72
N SER A 75 12.93 -12.67 5.02
CA SER A 75 14.37 -12.85 5.24
C SER A 75 14.81 -12.44 6.65
N LYS A 76 14.17 -11.44 7.24
CA LYS A 76 14.43 -11.02 8.62
C LYS A 76 13.91 -12.03 9.65
N ILE A 77 12.73 -12.59 9.42
CA ILE A 77 12.19 -13.69 10.24
C ILE A 77 13.14 -14.90 10.18
N GLU A 78 13.58 -15.30 9.00
CA GLU A 78 14.55 -16.39 8.83
C GLU A 78 15.85 -16.14 9.58
N ALA A 79 16.34 -14.90 9.58
CA ALA A 79 17.53 -14.50 10.32
C ALA A 79 17.30 -14.39 11.85
N GLY A 80 16.06 -14.45 12.34
CA GLY A 80 15.72 -14.20 13.73
C GLY A 80 15.85 -12.73 14.15
N GLU A 81 15.76 -11.83 13.18
CA GLU A 81 15.87 -10.39 13.39
C GLU A 81 14.49 -9.72 13.36
N ARG A 82 14.24 -8.79 14.28
CA ARG A 82 13.00 -7.99 14.26
C ARG A 82 13.03 -6.97 13.13
N PHE A 83 11.93 -6.91 12.38
CA PHE A 83 11.74 -5.93 11.32
C PHE A 83 10.26 -5.58 11.20
N SER A 84 9.93 -4.32 11.00
CA SER A 84 8.53 -3.87 10.92
C SER A 84 8.29 -3.02 9.68
N VAL A 85 7.17 -3.25 9.01
CA VAL A 85 6.70 -2.46 7.88
C VAL A 85 5.36 -1.82 8.25
N TYR A 86 5.29 -0.51 8.16
CA TYR A 86 4.09 0.29 8.40
C TYR A 86 3.65 0.94 7.10
N VAL A 87 2.41 0.69 6.68
CA VAL A 87 1.86 1.23 5.45
C VAL A 87 0.60 2.04 5.77
N VAL A 88 0.61 3.31 5.44
CA VAL A 88 -0.53 4.21 5.62
C VAL A 88 -1.15 4.50 4.26
N VAL A 89 -2.45 4.22 4.13
CA VAL A 89 -3.23 4.41 2.90
C VAL A 89 -4.56 5.08 3.25
N PRO A 90 -5.25 5.72 2.30
CA PRO A 90 -6.63 6.18 2.54
C PRO A 90 -7.56 4.99 2.77
N MET A 91 -8.67 5.21 3.47
CA MET A 91 -9.69 4.17 3.71
C MET A 91 -10.31 3.65 2.41
N TRP A 92 -10.46 4.53 1.42
CA TRP A 92 -10.83 4.19 0.03
C TRP A 92 -10.16 5.15 -0.95
N PRO A 93 -9.98 4.75 -2.24
CA PRO A 93 -9.44 5.60 -3.29
C PRO A 93 -10.32 6.83 -3.54
N GLU A 94 -9.74 7.85 -4.18
CA GLU A 94 -10.50 9.00 -4.66
C GLU A 94 -11.58 8.56 -5.65
N GLY A 95 -12.80 9.08 -5.47
CA GLY A 95 -13.95 8.77 -6.30
C GLY A 95 -15.15 8.29 -5.50
N VAL A 96 -16.19 7.91 -6.19
CA VAL A 96 -17.40 7.34 -5.59
C VAL A 96 -17.10 5.92 -5.14
N PRO A 97 -17.24 5.57 -3.85
CA PRO A 97 -16.84 4.26 -3.33
C PRO A 97 -17.47 3.07 -4.07
N GLU A 98 -18.74 3.17 -4.47
CA GLU A 98 -19.48 2.13 -5.17
C GLU A 98 -19.15 2.02 -6.67
N SER A 99 -18.35 2.94 -7.20
CA SER A 99 -17.97 2.91 -8.62
C SER A 99 -17.08 1.71 -8.94
N GLY A 100 -17.24 1.14 -10.12
CA GLY A 100 -16.46 -0.03 -10.56
C GLY A 100 -14.94 0.21 -10.54
N SER A 101 -14.49 1.43 -10.81
CA SER A 101 -13.06 1.79 -10.76
C SER A 101 -12.50 1.79 -9.34
N VAL A 102 -13.24 2.34 -8.38
CA VAL A 102 -12.82 2.34 -6.96
C VAL A 102 -12.84 0.93 -6.40
N GLN A 103 -13.88 0.15 -6.70
CA GLN A 103 -13.97 -1.26 -6.28
C GLN A 103 -12.84 -2.11 -6.86
N ALA A 104 -12.45 -1.91 -8.11
CA ALA A 104 -11.32 -2.61 -8.72
C ALA A 104 -10.00 -2.28 -8.01
N ILE A 105 -9.75 -1.02 -7.67
CA ILE A 105 -8.54 -0.63 -6.93
C ILE A 105 -8.54 -1.24 -5.53
N LEU A 106 -9.66 -1.24 -4.82
CA LEU A 106 -9.77 -1.86 -3.50
C LEU A 106 -9.51 -3.37 -3.55
N ASP A 107 -10.05 -4.07 -4.55
CA ASP A 107 -9.81 -5.50 -4.77
C ASP A 107 -8.32 -5.78 -5.04
N TRP A 108 -7.66 -5.01 -5.88
CA TRP A 108 -6.23 -5.16 -6.15
C TRP A 108 -5.35 -4.84 -4.94
N MET A 109 -5.72 -3.85 -4.14
CA MET A 109 -5.06 -3.58 -2.86
C MET A 109 -5.22 -4.77 -1.90
N HIS A 110 -6.43 -5.33 -1.81
CA HIS A 110 -6.71 -6.52 -0.99
C HIS A 110 -5.85 -7.72 -1.42
N LYS A 111 -5.82 -8.05 -2.72
CA LYS A 111 -4.97 -9.11 -3.28
C LYS A 111 -3.48 -8.90 -3.00
N THR A 112 -3.03 -7.65 -3.06
CA THR A 112 -1.65 -7.29 -2.71
C THR A 112 -1.37 -7.59 -1.23
N MET A 113 -2.26 -7.20 -0.33
CA MET A 113 -2.13 -7.46 1.10
C MET A 113 -2.17 -8.96 1.42
N GLU A 114 -3.09 -9.70 0.82
CA GLU A 114 -3.19 -11.17 0.98
C GLU A 114 -1.89 -11.86 0.57
N MET A 115 -1.34 -11.50 -0.58
CA MET A 115 -0.06 -12.03 -1.05
C MET A 115 1.06 -11.77 -0.06
N MET A 116 1.17 -10.54 0.45
CA MET A 116 2.21 -10.16 1.42
C MET A 116 2.06 -10.93 2.73
N TYR A 117 0.86 -10.98 3.30
CA TYR A 117 0.59 -11.73 4.52
C TYR A 117 0.83 -13.23 4.36
N LYS A 118 0.51 -13.80 3.20
CA LYS A 118 0.77 -15.21 2.87
C LYS A 118 2.27 -15.52 2.91
N ILE A 119 3.11 -14.69 2.29
CA ILE A 119 4.57 -14.85 2.31
C ILE A 119 5.12 -14.77 3.73
N ILE A 120 4.66 -13.80 4.52
CA ILE A 120 5.11 -13.62 5.92
C ILE A 120 4.66 -14.81 6.78
N SER A 121 3.41 -15.25 6.65
CA SER A 121 2.90 -16.42 7.38
C SER A 121 3.70 -17.68 7.08
N GLN A 122 4.06 -17.89 5.81
CA GLN A 122 4.90 -19.05 5.42
C GLN A 122 6.29 -18.99 6.06
N ALA A 123 6.89 -17.80 6.16
CA ALA A 123 8.18 -17.61 6.82
C ALA A 123 8.10 -17.90 8.33
N LEU A 124 7.03 -17.43 9.00
CA LEU A 124 6.79 -17.70 10.42
C LEU A 124 6.62 -19.21 10.68
N GLN A 125 5.79 -19.89 9.90
CA GLN A 125 5.58 -21.33 9.99
C GLN A 125 6.89 -22.11 9.76
N ALA A 126 7.64 -21.76 8.72
CA ALA A 126 8.94 -22.39 8.42
C ALA A 126 9.96 -22.23 9.56
N LYS A 127 9.84 -21.13 10.33
CA LYS A 127 10.71 -20.85 11.49
C LYS A 127 10.18 -21.45 12.80
N GLY A 128 8.95 -22.02 12.82
CA GLY A 128 8.30 -22.54 14.02
C GLY A 128 7.83 -21.44 14.99
N LEU A 129 7.48 -20.27 14.46
CA LEU A 129 6.97 -19.13 15.23
C LEU A 129 5.44 -19.05 15.13
N ASP A 130 4.78 -20.13 15.51
CA ASP A 130 3.32 -20.30 15.35
C ASP A 130 2.50 -19.35 16.24
N ASP A 131 3.08 -18.84 17.31
CA ASP A 131 2.45 -17.89 18.22
C ASP A 131 2.56 -16.41 17.74
N GLU A 132 3.36 -16.15 16.71
CA GLU A 132 3.53 -14.80 16.17
C GLU A 132 2.57 -14.53 15.02
N SER A 133 2.07 -13.29 14.95
CA SER A 133 1.16 -12.84 13.88
C SER A 133 1.93 -12.15 12.77
N PRO A 134 1.60 -12.37 11.48
CA PRO A 134 2.13 -11.58 10.38
C PRO A 134 1.91 -10.07 10.57
N ARG A 135 0.88 -9.68 11.32
CA ARG A 135 0.59 -8.28 11.66
C ARG A 135 1.62 -7.65 12.61
N ASP A 136 2.42 -8.45 13.30
CA ASP A 136 3.51 -7.94 14.13
C ASP A 136 4.69 -7.43 13.29
N TYR A 137 4.72 -7.81 12.01
CA TYR A 137 5.76 -7.44 11.04
C TYR A 137 5.27 -6.49 9.96
N LEU A 138 4.02 -6.60 9.55
CA LEU A 138 3.41 -5.76 8.52
C LEU A 138 2.04 -5.27 8.99
N THR A 139 1.88 -3.95 9.10
CA THR A 139 0.61 -3.35 9.53
C THR A 139 0.19 -2.25 8.56
N PHE A 140 -1.08 -2.32 8.15
CA PHE A 140 -1.73 -1.28 7.36
C PHE A 140 -2.58 -0.38 8.23
N PHE A 141 -2.50 0.92 7.99
CA PHE A 141 -3.23 1.95 8.70
C PHE A 141 -3.98 2.85 7.72
N CYS A 142 -5.11 3.37 8.18
CA CYS A 142 -5.80 4.47 7.55
C CYS A 142 -5.87 5.65 8.52
N LEU A 143 -5.73 6.86 8.01
CA LEU A 143 -5.90 8.06 8.82
C LEU A 143 -7.38 8.43 8.90
N GLY A 144 -7.81 8.80 10.09
CA GLY A 144 -9.16 9.27 10.33
C GLY A 144 -9.19 10.28 11.48
N ASN A 145 -10.06 11.25 11.36
CA ASN A 145 -10.39 12.16 12.45
C ASN A 145 -11.62 11.64 13.19
N ARG A 146 -11.57 11.63 14.52
CA ARG A 146 -12.69 11.34 15.37
C ARG A 146 -13.09 12.61 16.11
N GLU A 147 -14.16 13.23 15.66
CA GLU A 147 -14.63 14.50 16.21
C GLU A 147 -15.48 14.31 17.46
N MET A 148 -15.30 15.19 18.42
CA MET A 148 -16.20 15.28 19.58
C MET A 148 -17.46 16.05 19.21
N ARG A 149 -18.58 15.70 19.82
CA ARG A 149 -19.82 16.46 19.68
C ARG A 149 -19.69 17.80 20.44
N ILE A 150 -19.87 18.90 19.71
CA ILE A 150 -19.91 20.25 20.26
C ILE A 150 -21.35 20.71 20.17
N GLY A 151 -21.87 21.36 21.23
CA GLY A 151 -23.19 22.02 21.17
C GLY A 151 -23.20 23.08 20.06
N ASP A 152 -24.33 23.34 19.45
CA ASP A 152 -24.53 24.30 18.36
C ASP A 152 -23.82 23.99 17.05
N GLU A 153 -23.57 22.71 16.78
CA GLU A 153 -23.04 22.27 15.47
C GLU A 153 -24.06 22.50 14.35
N TYR A 154 -23.54 22.85 13.18
CA TYR A 154 -24.33 22.87 11.96
C TYR A 154 -24.88 21.47 11.66
N ILE A 155 -26.21 21.38 11.55
CA ILE A 155 -26.89 20.15 11.13
C ILE A 155 -27.23 20.32 9.64
N PRO A 156 -26.70 19.47 8.74
CA PRO A 156 -27.06 19.52 7.33
C PRO A 156 -28.57 19.35 7.13
N PRO A 157 -29.18 20.05 6.17
CA PRO A 157 -30.61 19.91 5.87
C PRO A 157 -30.98 18.51 5.35
N ASP A 158 -30.03 17.86 4.70
CA ASP A 158 -30.21 16.52 4.16
C ASP A 158 -29.57 15.49 5.11
N SER A 159 -30.36 14.50 5.52
CA SER A 159 -29.87 13.37 6.29
C SER A 159 -29.48 12.23 5.35
N PRO A 160 -28.35 11.52 5.59
CA PRO A 160 -28.05 10.30 4.84
C PRO A 160 -29.13 9.24 5.06
N GLU A 161 -29.25 8.32 4.11
CA GLU A 161 -30.14 7.17 4.24
C GLU A 161 -29.81 6.37 5.51
N GLU A 162 -30.86 5.90 6.18
CA GLU A 162 -30.72 4.99 7.32
C GLU A 162 -29.95 3.73 6.88
N ASP A 163 -29.11 3.20 7.75
CA ASP A 163 -28.24 2.03 7.50
C ASP A 163 -27.14 2.22 6.44
N SER A 164 -26.94 3.43 5.91
CA SER A 164 -25.80 3.71 5.02
C SER A 164 -24.48 3.84 5.80
N ASP A 165 -23.36 3.46 5.15
CA ASP A 165 -22.02 3.67 5.70
C ASP A 165 -21.75 5.16 6.00
N TYR A 166 -22.33 6.05 5.20
CA TYR A 166 -22.26 7.48 5.41
C TYR A 166 -22.96 7.91 6.72
N LYS A 167 -24.15 7.34 6.99
CA LYS A 167 -24.86 7.56 8.24
C LYS A 167 -24.05 7.05 9.44
N LEU A 168 -23.48 5.84 9.32
CA LEU A 168 -22.63 5.25 10.35
C LEU A 168 -21.38 6.11 10.62
N ALA A 169 -20.74 6.65 9.59
CA ALA A 169 -19.59 7.54 9.74
C ALA A 169 -19.95 8.84 10.48
N GLN A 170 -21.11 9.44 10.16
CA GLN A 170 -21.60 10.63 10.85
C GLN A 170 -21.98 10.36 12.30
N ASP A 171 -22.72 9.28 12.57
CA ASP A 171 -23.16 8.93 13.92
C ASP A 171 -21.97 8.61 14.83
N ASN A 172 -20.96 7.92 14.30
CA ASN A 172 -19.72 7.61 15.01
C ASN A 172 -18.69 8.75 14.97
N ARG A 173 -18.97 9.83 14.27
CA ARG A 173 -18.10 11.00 14.15
C ARG A 173 -16.71 10.67 13.63
N ARG A 174 -16.62 9.72 12.69
CA ARG A 174 -15.37 9.28 12.05
C ARG A 174 -15.31 9.79 10.63
N PHE A 175 -14.30 10.59 10.35
CA PHE A 175 -14.07 11.18 9.03
C PHE A 175 -12.70 10.79 8.52
N MET A 176 -12.65 10.30 7.29
CA MET A 176 -11.39 9.93 6.64
C MET A 176 -10.52 11.16 6.44
N ILE A 177 -9.23 11.02 6.75
CA ILE A 177 -8.19 11.93 6.29
C ILE A 177 -7.56 11.28 5.06
N TYR A 178 -7.69 11.94 3.91
CA TYR A 178 -7.20 11.39 2.65
C TYR A 178 -5.66 11.48 2.58
N VAL A 179 -5.02 10.35 2.38
CA VAL A 179 -3.57 10.24 2.19
C VAL A 179 -3.26 10.35 0.71
N HIS A 180 -2.58 11.42 0.29
CA HIS A 180 -2.18 11.62 -1.11
C HIS A 180 -0.67 11.58 -1.32
N SER A 181 0.07 11.16 -0.30
CA SER A 181 1.53 11.04 -0.31
C SER A 181 2.00 9.92 -1.25
N LYS A 182 3.26 9.96 -1.64
CA LYS A 182 4.03 8.91 -2.32
C LYS A 182 5.40 8.90 -1.68
N MET A 183 5.50 8.30 -0.50
CA MET A 183 6.67 8.43 0.38
C MET A 183 7.03 7.09 1.01
N MET A 184 8.32 6.83 1.09
CA MET A 184 8.87 5.73 1.86
C MET A 184 10.04 6.24 2.71
N ILE A 185 10.05 5.89 3.99
CA ILE A 185 11.12 6.15 4.94
C ILE A 185 11.64 4.81 5.45
N GLY A 186 12.96 4.65 5.46
CA GLY A 186 13.59 3.45 6.01
C GLY A 186 14.79 3.82 6.89
N MET A 187 15.04 3.03 7.91
CA MET A 187 16.25 3.19 8.74
C MET A 187 17.38 2.38 8.11
N TYR A 188 18.45 3.07 7.70
CA TYR A 188 19.62 2.52 7.01
C TYR A 188 20.86 2.41 7.88
N TYR A 189 20.88 3.05 9.06
CA TYR A 189 22.03 3.09 9.96
C TYR A 189 21.70 2.41 11.29
N GLU A 190 22.67 1.73 11.85
CA GLU A 190 22.61 1.30 13.25
C GLU A 190 22.76 2.56 14.11
N VAL A 191 21.83 2.76 15.04
CA VAL A 191 22.00 3.76 16.10
C VAL A 191 22.88 3.09 17.15
N PHE A 192 24.13 3.51 17.24
CA PHE A 192 25.03 3.12 18.31
C PHE A 192 24.72 3.88 19.59
#